data_b7b87853d53706ff4421179386284063
#
_entry.id   b7b87853d53706ff4421179386284063
#
_cell.length_a   1.000
_cell.length_b   1.000
_cell.length_c   1.000
_cell.angle_alpha   90.00
_cell.angle_beta   90.00
_cell.angle_gamma   90.00
#
_symmetry.space_group_name_H-M   'P 1'
#
loop_
_entity.id
_entity.type
_entity.pdbx_description
1 polymer ?
#
loop_
_entity_poly.entity_id
_entity_poly.type
_entity_poly.pdbx_seq_one_letter_code
_entity_poly.pdbx_strand_id
1 'polypeptide(L)'
;MQITDNFDSGNIRVIDASDPSNIQCEIKHDNQSDFYQWFHFKLQTDANKANERQEHVIHLTNAGKSAYVEGWQDYQAVASYDRDHWFRVPTTYDGEKLTIILTPEYDSVYFAYFSPYSYERHQDLLHNAQMHLDCQLQVLGQTLDGRDMSLLKIGEEGEGKRVIWLTARQHPGETMAEWFIEGFVDRLLDEDDGVARALLNKAVFYIVPNMNPDGSVRGHLRTNAVGANLNREWLAPSMERSPEVYLVREKMFATGMDMFLDVHGDEALPVNFVAGCEGVVNYDARHKALEDKFKDILIAITPEFQDERGYDKDEPGKANPTVGTNWVGNQFKCLAYTIEMPFKDNDLLPDYSVGWSDMRSSLLGRDFLTAIYHITDDLR
;
A
#
# COMPACT_ATOMS: atom_id res chain seq x y z
N MET A 1 7.44 -21.53 -24.71
CA MET A 1 7.23 -20.83 -23.45
C MET A 1 7.98 -19.50 -23.46
N GLN A 2 7.40 -18.40 -22.97
CA GLN A 2 8.02 -17.07 -22.89
C GLN A 2 7.64 -16.40 -21.58
N ILE A 3 8.60 -15.73 -20.92
CA ILE A 3 8.36 -14.90 -19.73
C ILE A 3 8.72 -13.45 -20.08
N THR A 4 7.88 -12.50 -19.66
CA THR A 4 8.10 -11.06 -19.87
C THR A 4 7.61 -10.25 -18.69
N ASP A 5 8.28 -9.13 -18.44
CA ASP A 5 7.93 -8.10 -17.47
C ASP A 5 7.88 -6.69 -18.11
N ASN A 6 7.78 -6.64 -19.44
CA ASN A 6 7.75 -5.37 -20.17
C ASN A 6 6.34 -4.74 -20.17
N PHE A 7 5.89 -4.37 -19.00
CA PHE A 7 4.62 -3.68 -18.74
C PHE A 7 4.69 -2.96 -17.38
N ASP A 8 3.66 -2.20 -17.04
CA ASP A 8 3.57 -1.43 -15.80
C ASP A 8 3.81 -2.31 -14.56
N SER A 9 4.66 -1.87 -13.65
CA SER A 9 5.11 -2.57 -12.45
C SER A 9 5.80 -3.93 -12.68
N GLY A 10 6.13 -4.28 -13.92
CA GLY A 10 6.81 -5.52 -14.27
C GLY A 10 8.23 -5.60 -13.68
N ASN A 11 8.56 -6.71 -13.03
CA ASN A 11 9.86 -6.93 -12.42
C ASN A 11 10.19 -8.43 -12.36
N ILE A 12 11.03 -8.90 -13.27
CA ILE A 12 11.65 -10.23 -13.24
C ILE A 12 12.88 -10.26 -14.16
N ARG A 13 13.87 -11.05 -13.82
CA ARG A 13 14.98 -11.44 -14.69
C ARG A 13 14.94 -12.94 -14.92
N VAL A 14 14.78 -13.36 -16.16
CA VAL A 14 14.80 -14.77 -16.53
C VAL A 14 16.26 -15.22 -16.63
N ILE A 15 16.61 -16.29 -15.90
CA ILE A 15 17.93 -16.94 -15.93
C ILE A 15 17.89 -18.14 -16.88
N ASP A 16 16.90 -19.03 -16.69
CA ASP A 16 16.66 -20.17 -17.57
C ASP A 16 15.16 -20.50 -17.58
N ALA A 17 14.59 -20.61 -18.77
CA ALA A 17 13.21 -21.00 -19.00
C ALA A 17 13.10 -22.10 -20.06
N SER A 18 14.15 -22.90 -20.24
CA SER A 18 14.19 -24.00 -21.24
C SER A 18 13.38 -25.21 -20.81
N ASP A 19 13.25 -25.44 -19.49
CA ASP A 19 12.51 -26.56 -18.89
C ASP A 19 11.35 -26.02 -18.04
N PRO A 20 10.08 -26.29 -18.42
CA PRO A 20 8.92 -25.88 -17.62
C PRO A 20 8.90 -26.42 -16.18
N SER A 21 9.52 -27.57 -15.93
CA SER A 21 9.62 -28.16 -14.59
C SER A 21 10.73 -27.54 -13.72
N ASN A 22 11.54 -26.62 -14.27
CA ASN A 22 12.65 -25.99 -13.57
C ASN A 22 12.98 -24.59 -14.14
N ILE A 23 12.02 -23.70 -14.12
CA ILE A 23 12.21 -22.30 -14.56
C ILE A 23 12.97 -21.53 -13.47
N GLN A 24 14.04 -20.87 -13.84
CA GLN A 24 14.87 -20.08 -12.93
C GLN A 24 14.77 -18.60 -13.25
N CYS A 25 14.37 -17.83 -12.26
CA CYS A 25 14.23 -16.38 -12.34
C CYS A 25 14.88 -15.71 -11.13
N GLU A 26 15.15 -14.41 -11.24
CA GLU A 26 15.56 -13.54 -10.14
C GLU A 26 14.72 -12.27 -10.12
N ILE A 27 14.45 -11.79 -8.93
CA ILE A 27 13.83 -10.48 -8.71
C ILE A 27 14.91 -9.42 -8.95
N LYS A 28 14.58 -8.36 -9.70
CA LYS A 28 15.51 -7.24 -9.90
C LYS A 28 15.48 -6.30 -8.70
N HIS A 29 16.60 -5.67 -8.41
CA HIS A 29 16.70 -4.61 -7.41
C HIS A 29 15.95 -3.35 -7.84
N ASP A 30 15.51 -2.59 -6.86
CA ASP A 30 15.08 -1.21 -7.06
C ASP A 30 16.22 -0.39 -7.67
N ASN A 31 15.91 0.63 -8.45
CA ASN A 31 16.94 1.44 -9.09
C ASN A 31 17.82 2.17 -8.05
N GLN A 32 19.13 2.07 -8.17
CA GLN A 32 20.12 2.68 -7.27
C GLN A 32 19.91 2.28 -5.79
N SER A 33 19.46 1.06 -5.52
CA SER A 33 19.14 0.56 -4.19
C SER A 33 19.44 -0.92 -4.06
N ASP A 34 19.67 -1.39 -2.83
CA ASP A 34 19.82 -2.82 -2.52
C ASP A 34 18.48 -3.49 -2.20
N PHE A 35 17.39 -2.74 -2.09
CA PHE A 35 16.06 -3.28 -1.86
C PHE A 35 15.54 -4.05 -3.06
N TYR A 36 14.94 -5.22 -2.83
CA TYR A 36 14.17 -5.98 -3.80
C TYR A 36 13.34 -7.06 -3.08
N GLN A 37 12.11 -7.26 -3.53
CA GLN A 37 11.21 -8.36 -3.16
C GLN A 37 9.97 -8.38 -4.05
N TRP A 38 9.55 -7.23 -4.58
CA TRP A 38 8.46 -7.14 -5.53
C TRP A 38 8.82 -7.89 -6.82
N PHE A 39 7.91 -8.77 -7.27
CA PHE A 39 7.97 -9.38 -8.59
C PHE A 39 6.60 -9.27 -9.27
N HIS A 40 6.59 -9.07 -10.57
CA HIS A 40 5.40 -9.10 -11.41
C HIS A 40 5.81 -9.47 -12.84
N PHE A 41 5.29 -10.57 -13.34
CA PHE A 41 5.66 -11.07 -14.67
C PHE A 41 4.53 -11.88 -15.30
N LYS A 42 4.60 -12.01 -16.65
CA LYS A 42 3.69 -12.84 -17.43
C LYS A 42 4.42 -14.07 -17.94
N LEU A 43 3.82 -15.23 -17.76
CA LEU A 43 4.18 -16.48 -18.42
C LEU A 43 3.24 -16.72 -19.60
N GLN A 44 3.80 -16.91 -20.81
CA GLN A 44 3.08 -17.34 -22.00
C GLN A 44 3.41 -18.80 -22.27
N THR A 45 2.42 -19.65 -22.36
CA THR A 45 2.53 -21.09 -22.62
C THR A 45 1.77 -21.46 -23.89
N ASP A 46 1.78 -22.75 -24.26
CA ASP A 46 0.96 -23.33 -25.32
C ASP A 46 -0.18 -24.19 -24.74
N ALA A 47 -0.83 -23.73 -23.64
CA ALA A 47 -1.79 -24.52 -22.86
C ALA A 47 -3.09 -24.87 -23.62
N ASN A 48 -3.41 -24.17 -24.71
CA ASN A 48 -4.58 -24.45 -25.56
C ASN A 48 -4.53 -25.82 -26.29
N LYS A 49 -3.43 -26.51 -26.21
CA LYS A 49 -3.40 -27.95 -26.57
C LYS A 49 -4.02 -28.74 -25.40
N ALA A 50 -5.34 -28.79 -25.35
CA ALA A 50 -6.18 -29.26 -24.25
C ALA A 50 -5.84 -30.66 -23.65
N ASN A 51 -4.94 -31.42 -24.26
CA ASN A 51 -4.48 -32.71 -23.81
C ASN A 51 -3.04 -32.73 -23.26
N GLU A 52 -2.36 -31.57 -23.18
CA GLU A 52 -0.94 -31.50 -22.83
C GLU A 52 -0.67 -30.35 -21.83
N ARG A 53 -1.62 -30.07 -20.90
CA ARG A 53 -1.37 -29.09 -19.82
C ARG A 53 -0.20 -29.59 -18.99
N GLN A 54 0.84 -28.76 -18.90
CA GLN A 54 2.05 -29.08 -18.18
C GLN A 54 2.15 -28.21 -16.93
N GLU A 55 2.56 -28.84 -15.83
CA GLU A 55 2.93 -28.11 -14.62
C GLU A 55 4.19 -27.27 -14.87
N HIS A 56 4.16 -26.04 -14.40
CA HIS A 56 5.29 -25.13 -14.41
C HIS A 56 5.78 -24.92 -12.97
N VAL A 57 7.10 -25.11 -12.79
CA VAL A 57 7.79 -24.89 -11.51
C VAL A 57 8.75 -23.72 -11.68
N ILE A 58 8.43 -22.60 -11.01
CA ILE A 58 9.17 -21.35 -11.14
C ILE A 58 9.92 -21.08 -9.84
N HIS A 59 11.22 -20.95 -9.93
CA HIS A 59 12.12 -20.64 -8.81
C HIS A 59 12.57 -19.19 -8.87
N LEU A 60 12.30 -18.40 -7.82
CA LEU A 60 12.93 -17.11 -7.59
C LEU A 60 14.21 -17.36 -6.77
N THR A 61 15.34 -17.49 -7.47
CA THR A 61 16.57 -18.07 -6.93
C THR A 61 17.31 -17.15 -5.95
N ASN A 62 16.99 -15.86 -5.93
CA ASN A 62 17.56 -14.89 -5.03
C ASN A 62 16.66 -14.49 -3.86
N ALA A 63 15.53 -15.18 -3.63
CA ALA A 63 14.57 -14.86 -2.58
C ALA A 63 15.21 -14.83 -1.18
N GLY A 64 16.13 -15.73 -0.88
CA GLY A 64 16.83 -15.80 0.42
C GLY A 64 17.75 -14.63 0.74
N LYS A 65 17.90 -13.65 -0.17
CA LYS A 65 18.67 -12.43 0.03
C LYS A 65 17.84 -11.17 -0.20
N SER A 66 16.52 -11.31 -0.30
CA SER A 66 15.61 -10.18 -0.45
C SER A 66 15.55 -9.33 0.82
N ALA A 67 14.88 -8.17 0.74
CA ALA A 67 14.88 -7.19 1.81
C ALA A 67 14.21 -7.71 3.11
N TYR A 68 13.18 -8.53 2.99
CA TYR A 68 12.35 -9.03 4.11
C TYR A 68 12.15 -10.53 3.99
N VAL A 69 13.21 -11.30 4.25
CA VAL A 69 13.21 -12.76 4.05
C VAL A 69 12.21 -13.50 4.93
N GLU A 70 11.89 -12.99 6.12
CA GLU A 70 10.85 -13.51 7.01
C GLU A 70 9.44 -13.36 6.40
N GLY A 71 9.28 -12.45 5.47
CA GLY A 71 8.07 -12.30 4.67
C GLY A 71 7.73 -13.53 3.82
N TRP A 72 8.70 -14.36 3.46
CA TRP A 72 8.47 -15.57 2.68
C TRP A 72 7.86 -16.74 3.46
N GLN A 73 7.96 -16.72 4.80
CA GLN A 73 7.36 -17.77 5.61
C GLN A 73 5.82 -17.76 5.44
N ASP A 74 5.25 -18.90 5.05
CA ASP A 74 3.81 -19.08 4.79
C ASP A 74 3.22 -18.13 3.72
N TYR A 75 4.08 -17.51 2.92
CA TYR A 75 3.69 -16.68 1.80
C TYR A 75 3.24 -17.53 0.60
N GLN A 76 2.23 -17.06 -0.11
CA GLN A 76 1.80 -17.60 -1.40
C GLN A 76 1.74 -16.49 -2.44
N ALA A 77 2.35 -16.73 -3.61
CA ALA A 77 2.27 -15.83 -4.74
C ALA A 77 0.82 -15.71 -5.25
N VAL A 78 0.49 -14.57 -5.84
CA VAL A 78 -0.78 -14.43 -6.54
C VAL A 78 -0.60 -14.65 -8.04
N ALA A 79 -1.63 -15.23 -8.68
CA ALA A 79 -1.69 -15.38 -10.12
C ALA A 79 -3.02 -14.86 -10.66
N SER A 80 -3.02 -14.46 -11.95
CA SER A 80 -4.23 -14.00 -12.63
C SER A 80 -4.16 -14.34 -14.12
N TYR A 81 -5.32 -14.70 -14.70
CA TYR A 81 -5.47 -14.89 -16.13
C TYR A 81 -5.99 -13.66 -16.87
N ASP A 82 -6.68 -12.77 -16.17
CA ASP A 82 -7.35 -11.58 -16.73
C ASP A 82 -6.81 -10.24 -16.18
N ARG A 83 -5.94 -10.28 -15.13
CA ARG A 83 -5.38 -9.14 -14.40
C ARG A 83 -6.38 -8.40 -13.49
N ASP A 84 -7.58 -8.93 -13.36
CA ASP A 84 -8.62 -8.42 -12.47
C ASP A 84 -8.86 -9.38 -11.31
N HIS A 85 -8.92 -10.69 -11.56
CA HIS A 85 -9.13 -11.71 -10.55
C HIS A 85 -7.80 -12.37 -10.19
N TRP A 86 -7.32 -12.10 -8.98
CA TRP A 86 -6.07 -12.64 -8.44
C TRP A 86 -6.35 -13.72 -7.41
N PHE A 87 -5.68 -14.87 -7.54
CA PHE A 87 -5.82 -16.02 -6.66
C PHE A 87 -4.46 -16.53 -6.20
N ARG A 88 -4.42 -17.13 -4.99
CA ARG A 88 -3.18 -17.68 -4.43
C ARG A 88 -2.82 -18.98 -5.13
N VAL A 89 -1.52 -19.20 -5.35
CA VAL A 89 -0.98 -20.41 -5.96
C VAL A 89 0.00 -21.10 -5.01
N PRO A 90 0.12 -22.45 -5.09
CA PRO A 90 1.07 -23.20 -4.27
C PRO A 90 2.47 -22.63 -4.37
N THR A 91 3.00 -22.20 -3.22
CA THR A 91 4.30 -21.53 -3.11
C THR A 91 5.01 -22.06 -1.88
N THR A 92 6.31 -22.34 -1.99
CA THR A 92 7.15 -22.78 -0.87
C THR A 92 8.45 -22.01 -0.83
N TYR A 93 8.97 -21.78 0.37
CA TYR A 93 10.25 -21.17 0.61
C TYR A 93 11.15 -22.12 1.39
N ASP A 94 12.38 -22.39 0.91
CA ASP A 94 13.32 -23.36 1.52
C ASP A 94 14.48 -22.71 2.29
N GLY A 95 14.44 -21.37 2.46
CA GLY A 95 15.50 -20.58 3.07
C GLY A 95 16.44 -19.91 2.08
N GLU A 96 16.42 -20.34 0.81
CA GLU A 96 17.27 -19.78 -0.25
C GLU A 96 16.43 -19.28 -1.43
N LYS A 97 15.47 -20.05 -1.88
CA LYS A 97 14.62 -19.75 -3.05
C LYS A 97 13.15 -19.87 -2.73
N LEU A 98 12.35 -19.07 -3.43
CA LEU A 98 10.89 -19.20 -3.47
C LEU A 98 10.49 -20.01 -4.69
N THR A 99 9.68 -21.06 -4.51
CA THR A 99 9.20 -21.94 -5.58
C THR A 99 7.70 -21.77 -5.73
N ILE A 100 7.26 -21.39 -6.93
CA ILE A 100 5.85 -21.22 -7.33
C ILE A 100 5.48 -22.36 -8.27
N ILE A 101 4.33 -23.01 -8.04
CA ILE A 101 3.88 -24.15 -8.84
C ILE A 101 2.50 -23.87 -9.40
N LEU A 102 2.33 -24.02 -10.73
CA LEU A 102 1.04 -23.89 -11.39
C LEU A 102 0.98 -24.76 -12.65
N THR A 103 -0.16 -25.41 -12.86
CA THR A 103 -0.56 -25.94 -14.17
C THR A 103 -1.54 -24.96 -14.80
N PRO A 104 -1.11 -24.08 -15.73
CA PRO A 104 -1.97 -23.03 -16.28
C PRO A 104 -3.19 -23.61 -17.02
N GLU A 105 -4.34 -22.95 -16.81
CA GLU A 105 -5.59 -23.29 -17.53
C GLU A 105 -5.69 -22.62 -18.90
N TYR A 106 -4.99 -21.49 -19.07
CA TYR A 106 -4.97 -20.68 -20.29
C TYR A 106 -3.54 -20.44 -20.76
N ASP A 107 -3.38 -19.97 -22.00
CA ASP A 107 -2.07 -19.76 -22.63
C ASP A 107 -1.23 -18.66 -21.98
N SER A 108 -1.86 -17.78 -21.24
CA SER A 108 -1.19 -16.64 -20.58
C SER A 108 -1.62 -16.55 -19.12
N VAL A 109 -0.66 -16.41 -18.21
CA VAL A 109 -0.90 -16.17 -16.78
C VAL A 109 0.09 -15.15 -16.25
N TYR A 110 -0.40 -14.27 -15.39
CA TYR A 110 0.41 -13.31 -14.65
C TYR A 110 0.67 -13.82 -13.24
N PHE A 111 1.85 -13.54 -12.73
CA PHE A 111 2.25 -13.78 -11.34
C PHE A 111 2.71 -12.48 -10.71
N ALA A 112 2.36 -12.25 -9.45
CA ALA A 112 2.81 -11.08 -8.71
C ALA A 112 3.00 -11.38 -7.22
N TYR A 113 3.72 -10.47 -6.54
CA TYR A 113 3.93 -10.53 -5.11
C TYR A 113 2.65 -10.24 -4.32
N PHE A 114 1.87 -9.28 -4.77
CA PHE A 114 0.50 -8.98 -4.33
C PHE A 114 -0.33 -8.50 -5.53
N SER A 115 -1.66 -8.45 -5.45
CA SER A 115 -2.55 -7.93 -6.51
C SER A 115 -2.07 -6.54 -6.95
N PRO A 116 -1.55 -6.38 -8.18
CA PRO A 116 -1.00 -5.10 -8.63
C PRO A 116 -2.09 -4.02 -8.71
N TYR A 117 -1.72 -2.81 -8.36
CA TYR A 117 -2.49 -1.61 -8.64
C TYR A 117 -1.75 -0.81 -9.72
N SER A 118 -2.26 -0.82 -10.95
CA SER A 118 -1.57 -0.24 -12.11
C SER A 118 -1.63 1.29 -12.10
N TYR A 119 -0.70 1.93 -12.81
CA TYR A 119 -0.72 3.39 -12.99
C TYR A 119 -1.98 3.86 -13.76
N GLU A 120 -2.47 3.06 -14.71
CA GLU A 120 -3.75 3.35 -15.40
C GLU A 120 -4.92 3.33 -14.44
N ARG A 121 -4.99 2.33 -13.53
CA ARG A 121 -6.03 2.29 -12.48
C ARG A 121 -5.91 3.49 -11.53
N HIS A 122 -4.69 3.90 -11.20
CA HIS A 122 -4.46 5.13 -10.44
C HIS A 122 -5.05 6.36 -11.16
N GLN A 123 -4.83 6.48 -12.47
CA GLN A 123 -5.44 7.56 -13.26
C GLN A 123 -6.97 7.46 -13.29
N ASP A 124 -7.52 6.26 -13.41
CA ASP A 124 -8.97 6.03 -13.35
C ASP A 124 -9.55 6.46 -12.01
N LEU A 125 -8.92 6.10 -10.88
CA LEU A 125 -9.34 6.57 -9.55
C LEU A 125 -9.39 8.09 -9.47
N LEU A 126 -8.32 8.77 -9.88
CA LEU A 126 -8.23 10.23 -9.82
C LEU A 126 -9.30 10.91 -10.69
N HIS A 127 -9.48 10.40 -11.92
CA HIS A 127 -10.38 11.02 -12.88
C HIS A 127 -11.84 10.70 -12.59
N ASN A 128 -12.16 9.53 -12.03
CA ASN A 128 -13.49 9.22 -11.55
C ASN A 128 -13.85 10.08 -10.32
N ALA A 129 -12.93 10.18 -9.35
CA ALA A 129 -13.16 10.98 -8.16
C ALA A 129 -13.43 12.46 -8.47
N GLN A 130 -12.68 13.09 -9.38
CA GLN A 130 -12.89 14.51 -9.75
C GLN A 130 -14.23 14.78 -10.43
N MET A 131 -14.96 13.76 -10.88
CA MET A 131 -16.30 13.95 -11.46
C MET A 131 -17.37 14.26 -10.41
N HIS A 132 -17.06 14.01 -9.12
CA HIS A 132 -17.95 14.36 -8.00
C HIS A 132 -17.78 15.84 -7.61
N LEU A 133 -18.89 16.50 -7.29
CA LEU A 133 -18.90 17.93 -6.96
C LEU A 133 -18.09 18.26 -5.70
N ASP A 134 -18.00 17.34 -4.75
CA ASP A 134 -17.25 17.51 -3.51
C ASP A 134 -15.75 17.21 -3.67
N CYS A 135 -15.27 16.81 -4.86
CA CYS A 135 -13.90 16.43 -5.10
C CYS A 135 -13.18 17.39 -6.05
N GLN A 136 -11.97 17.80 -5.66
CA GLN A 136 -11.07 18.59 -6.48
C GLN A 136 -9.75 17.83 -6.65
N LEU A 137 -9.37 17.49 -7.89
CA LEU A 137 -8.04 16.98 -8.23
C LEU A 137 -7.05 18.15 -8.31
N GLN A 138 -5.95 18.04 -7.59
CA GLN A 138 -4.84 19.01 -7.59
C GLN A 138 -3.54 18.30 -7.96
N VAL A 139 -2.68 18.99 -8.72
CA VAL A 139 -1.30 18.56 -8.99
C VAL A 139 -0.36 19.41 -8.14
N LEU A 140 0.34 18.78 -7.21
CA LEU A 140 1.28 19.46 -6.29
C LEU A 140 2.60 19.82 -6.97
N GLY A 141 2.99 19.08 -7.98
CA GLY A 141 4.21 19.19 -8.75
C GLY A 141 4.51 17.89 -9.48
N GLN A 142 5.77 17.66 -9.86
CA GLN A 142 6.18 16.48 -10.59
C GLN A 142 7.26 15.70 -9.86
N THR A 143 7.25 14.37 -10.05
CA THR A 143 8.27 13.44 -9.61
C THR A 143 9.53 13.55 -10.47
N LEU A 144 10.56 12.76 -10.15
CA LEU A 144 11.83 12.74 -10.90
C LEU A 144 11.68 12.21 -12.32
N ASP A 145 10.72 11.33 -12.59
CA ASP A 145 10.40 10.83 -13.93
C ASP A 145 9.37 11.74 -14.65
N GLY A 146 8.95 12.84 -14.04
CA GLY A 146 8.01 13.80 -14.61
C GLY A 146 6.53 13.40 -14.51
N ARG A 147 6.17 12.48 -13.59
CA ARG A 147 4.79 12.14 -13.29
C ARG A 147 4.20 13.14 -12.31
N ASP A 148 2.90 13.40 -12.43
CA ASP A 148 2.20 14.30 -11.53
C ASP A 148 2.09 13.70 -10.11
N MET A 149 2.40 14.54 -9.10
CA MET A 149 2.07 14.27 -7.70
C MET A 149 0.64 14.74 -7.45
N SER A 150 -0.28 13.79 -7.56
CA SER A 150 -1.72 14.04 -7.51
C SER A 150 -2.26 14.02 -6.09
N LEU A 151 -3.15 14.94 -5.79
CA LEU A 151 -3.88 15.04 -4.53
C LEU A 151 -5.37 15.22 -4.81
N LEU A 152 -6.20 14.44 -4.12
CA LEU A 152 -7.64 14.64 -4.04
C LEU A 152 -7.97 15.46 -2.81
N LYS A 153 -8.56 16.64 -2.99
CA LYS A 153 -9.23 17.40 -1.93
C LYS A 153 -10.70 17.07 -1.98
N ILE A 154 -11.24 16.44 -0.92
CA ILE A 154 -12.65 16.03 -0.85
C ILE A 154 -13.33 16.76 0.31
N GLY A 155 -14.43 17.44 -0.01
CA GLY A 155 -15.18 18.32 0.89
C GLY A 155 -14.66 19.77 0.89
N GLU A 156 -15.44 20.64 1.48
CA GLU A 156 -15.12 22.07 1.57
C GLU A 156 -14.48 22.44 2.89
N GLU A 157 -13.47 23.32 2.84
CA GLU A 157 -12.91 23.94 4.02
C GLU A 157 -13.95 24.84 4.72
N GLY A 158 -13.87 24.96 6.04
CA GLY A 158 -14.81 25.80 6.77
C GLY A 158 -14.46 25.95 8.24
N GLU A 159 -14.97 27.01 8.88
CA GLU A 159 -14.77 27.22 10.31
C GLU A 159 -15.30 26.03 11.11
N GLY A 160 -14.47 25.49 11.99
CA GLY A 160 -14.81 24.34 12.83
C GLY A 160 -14.67 22.97 12.17
N LYS A 161 -14.47 22.89 10.84
CA LYS A 161 -14.20 21.62 10.17
C LYS A 161 -12.81 21.08 10.50
N ARG A 162 -12.69 19.76 10.53
CA ARG A 162 -11.43 19.04 10.74
C ARG A 162 -10.69 18.86 9.42
N VAL A 163 -9.38 18.91 9.47
CA VAL A 163 -8.51 18.64 8.32
C VAL A 163 -7.90 17.27 8.50
N ILE A 164 -8.26 16.34 7.61
CA ILE A 164 -7.84 14.93 7.66
C ILE A 164 -7.00 14.63 6.43
N TRP A 165 -5.79 14.08 6.67
CA TRP A 165 -4.86 13.71 5.63
C TRP A 165 -4.67 12.20 5.53
N LEU A 166 -4.62 11.70 4.30
CA LEU A 166 -4.21 10.33 4.00
C LEU A 166 -3.10 10.36 2.95
N THR A 167 -2.06 9.58 3.20
CA THR A 167 -1.04 9.24 2.20
C THR A 167 -0.98 7.72 2.05
N ALA A 168 -0.66 7.23 0.87
CA ALA A 168 -0.54 5.80 0.64
C ALA A 168 0.62 5.48 -0.31
N ARG A 169 1.10 4.23 -0.25
CA ARG A 169 2.06 3.67 -1.19
C ARG A 169 3.37 4.47 -1.28
N GLN A 170 3.91 4.92 -0.12
CA GLN A 170 5.26 5.45 -0.07
C GLN A 170 6.28 4.40 -0.57
N HIS A 171 6.01 3.13 -0.27
CA HIS A 171 6.73 2.00 -0.81
C HIS A 171 5.94 1.38 -1.97
N PRO A 172 6.50 1.37 -3.18
CA PRO A 172 5.78 1.00 -4.40
C PRO A 172 5.19 -0.41 -4.42
N GLY A 173 5.89 -1.37 -3.77
CA GLY A 173 5.46 -2.76 -3.69
C GLY A 173 4.22 -3.00 -2.82
N GLU A 174 3.88 -2.06 -1.93
CA GLU A 174 2.74 -2.13 -1.02
C GLU A 174 1.44 -1.71 -1.73
N THR A 175 1.04 -2.48 -2.75
CA THR A 175 -0.11 -2.11 -3.61
C THR A 175 -1.45 -2.15 -2.87
N MET A 176 -1.57 -2.93 -1.77
CA MET A 176 -2.73 -2.94 -0.88
C MET A 176 -3.09 -1.55 -0.37
N ALA A 177 -2.10 -0.67 -0.22
CA ALA A 177 -2.31 0.70 0.25
C ALA A 177 -3.18 1.52 -0.72
N GLU A 178 -3.01 1.35 -2.02
CA GLU A 178 -3.80 2.07 -3.01
C GLU A 178 -5.20 1.44 -3.20
N TRP A 179 -5.31 0.11 -3.06
CA TRP A 179 -6.60 -0.58 -2.97
C TRP A 179 -7.44 -0.11 -1.77
N PHE A 180 -6.79 0.10 -0.62
CA PHE A 180 -7.43 0.70 0.56
C PHE A 180 -7.96 2.11 0.25
N ILE A 181 -7.14 2.96 -0.38
CA ILE A 181 -7.55 4.32 -0.75
C ILE A 181 -8.70 4.32 -1.74
N GLU A 182 -8.72 3.40 -2.71
CA GLU A 182 -9.84 3.28 -3.65
C GLU A 182 -11.15 3.03 -2.90
N GLY A 183 -11.19 2.04 -2.01
CA GLY A 183 -12.39 1.75 -1.22
C GLY A 183 -12.79 2.90 -0.28
N PHE A 184 -11.80 3.59 0.30
CA PHE A 184 -12.04 4.77 1.14
C PHE A 184 -12.67 5.93 0.35
N VAL A 185 -12.10 6.25 -0.82
CA VAL A 185 -12.56 7.35 -1.70
C VAL A 185 -13.92 7.04 -2.29
N ASP A 186 -14.12 5.81 -2.78
CA ASP A 186 -15.42 5.37 -3.33
C ASP A 186 -16.56 5.55 -2.32
N ARG A 187 -16.31 5.18 -1.07
CA ARG A 187 -17.32 5.34 -0.02
C ARG A 187 -17.49 6.80 0.42
N LEU A 188 -16.39 7.56 0.51
CA LEU A 188 -16.43 8.97 0.91
C LEU A 188 -17.21 9.84 -0.10
N LEU A 189 -17.19 9.46 -1.37
CA LEU A 189 -17.90 10.13 -2.46
C LEU A 189 -19.29 9.53 -2.77
N ASP A 190 -19.72 8.49 -2.04
CA ASP A 190 -21.03 7.90 -2.19
C ASP A 190 -22.10 8.83 -1.57
N GLU A 191 -22.88 9.49 -2.42
CA GLU A 191 -23.94 10.43 -2.02
C GLU A 191 -25.06 9.75 -1.22
N ASP A 192 -25.22 8.43 -1.32
CA ASP A 192 -26.21 7.65 -0.58
C ASP A 192 -25.68 7.19 0.79
N ASP A 193 -24.34 7.20 1.05
CA ASP A 193 -23.77 6.82 2.35
C ASP A 193 -23.97 7.94 3.39
N GLY A 194 -24.71 7.62 4.46
CA GLY A 194 -25.01 8.57 5.53
C GLY A 194 -23.79 8.98 6.36
N VAL A 195 -22.76 8.10 6.47
CA VAL A 195 -21.51 8.39 7.19
C VAL A 195 -20.68 9.38 6.37
N ALA A 196 -20.54 9.16 5.06
CA ALA A 196 -19.82 10.04 4.15
C ALA A 196 -20.40 11.47 4.18
N ARG A 197 -21.71 11.59 4.00
CA ARG A 197 -22.42 12.91 4.08
C ARG A 197 -22.21 13.61 5.42
N ALA A 198 -22.28 12.87 6.53
CA ALA A 198 -22.07 13.44 7.85
C ALA A 198 -20.63 13.91 8.06
N LEU A 199 -19.64 13.14 7.55
CA LEU A 199 -18.23 13.49 7.59
C LEU A 199 -17.91 14.74 6.77
N LEU A 200 -18.42 14.85 5.53
CA LEU A 200 -18.19 16.01 4.66
C LEU A 200 -18.78 17.31 5.25
N ASN A 201 -19.76 17.21 6.14
CA ASN A 201 -20.22 18.38 6.92
C ASN A 201 -19.24 18.78 8.03
N LYS A 202 -18.39 17.87 8.53
CA LYS A 202 -17.52 18.06 9.69
C LYS A 202 -16.03 18.16 9.34
N ALA A 203 -15.63 17.68 8.17
CA ALA A 203 -14.23 17.56 7.78
C ALA A 203 -13.99 17.88 6.31
N VAL A 204 -12.74 18.16 5.98
CA VAL A 204 -12.16 18.17 4.64
C VAL A 204 -11.04 17.15 4.59
N PHE A 205 -10.96 16.39 3.50
CA PHE A 205 -9.97 15.36 3.30
C PHE A 205 -8.96 15.78 2.23
N TYR A 206 -7.68 15.52 2.52
CA TYR A 206 -6.56 15.65 1.59
C TYR A 206 -5.94 14.28 1.42
N ILE A 207 -6.01 13.71 0.24
CA ILE A 207 -5.63 12.31 -0.02
C ILE A 207 -4.61 12.28 -1.14
N VAL A 208 -3.43 11.71 -0.88
CA VAL A 208 -2.42 11.37 -1.91
C VAL A 208 -2.45 9.85 -2.11
N PRO A 209 -3.15 9.34 -3.14
CA PRO A 209 -3.37 7.91 -3.30
C PRO A 209 -2.10 7.12 -3.58
N ASN A 210 -1.13 7.74 -4.24
CA ASN A 210 0.17 7.15 -4.53
C ASN A 210 1.28 8.17 -4.29
N MET A 211 2.05 7.96 -3.21
CA MET A 211 3.21 8.78 -2.89
C MET A 211 4.42 8.50 -3.77
N ASN A 212 4.46 7.35 -4.47
CA ASN A 212 5.64 6.91 -5.22
C ASN A 212 5.27 6.37 -6.62
N PRO A 213 4.70 7.20 -7.50
CA PRO A 213 4.25 6.74 -8.81
C PRO A 213 5.40 6.29 -9.71
N ASP A 214 6.61 6.85 -9.57
CA ASP A 214 7.78 6.42 -10.32
C ASP A 214 8.21 5.00 -9.95
N GLY A 215 8.38 4.72 -8.66
CA GLY A 215 8.70 3.39 -8.17
C GLY A 215 7.60 2.37 -8.52
N SER A 216 6.33 2.78 -8.46
CA SER A 216 5.19 1.92 -8.81
C SER A 216 5.27 1.45 -10.26
N VAL A 217 5.45 2.36 -11.23
CA VAL A 217 5.59 2.02 -12.66
C VAL A 217 6.84 1.17 -12.92
N ARG A 218 7.94 1.44 -12.22
CA ARG A 218 9.22 0.72 -12.37
C ARG A 218 9.21 -0.68 -11.76
N GLY A 219 8.19 -1.05 -10.99
CA GLY A 219 8.13 -2.33 -10.29
C GLY A 219 9.13 -2.42 -9.13
N HIS A 220 9.34 -1.33 -8.41
CA HIS A 220 10.17 -1.30 -7.22
C HIS A 220 9.43 -1.90 -6.01
N LEU A 221 10.20 -2.41 -5.05
CA LEU A 221 9.67 -2.79 -3.75
C LEU A 221 9.44 -1.58 -2.87
N ARG A 222 10.48 -0.72 -2.71
CA ARG A 222 10.54 0.22 -1.59
C ARG A 222 10.91 1.66 -1.96
N THR A 223 11.70 1.86 -2.98
CA THR A 223 12.35 3.15 -3.23
C THR A 223 11.78 3.89 -4.44
N ASN A 224 11.99 5.21 -4.50
CA ASN A 224 11.64 6.03 -5.65
C ASN A 224 12.63 5.87 -6.83
N ALA A 225 12.52 6.70 -7.86
CA ALA A 225 13.33 6.61 -9.08
C ALA A 225 14.85 6.70 -8.88
N VAL A 226 15.32 7.27 -7.75
CA VAL A 226 16.76 7.42 -7.42
C VAL A 226 17.18 6.65 -6.18
N GLY A 227 16.40 5.66 -5.76
CA GLY A 227 16.73 4.79 -4.63
C GLY A 227 16.47 5.41 -3.27
N ALA A 228 15.67 6.48 -3.17
CA ALA A 228 15.26 7.04 -1.89
C ALA A 228 14.08 6.28 -1.29
N ASN A 229 14.20 5.85 -0.03
CA ASN A 229 13.08 5.36 0.75
C ASN A 229 12.29 6.55 1.29
N LEU A 230 11.12 6.84 0.70
CA LEU A 230 10.32 8.03 1.01
C LEU A 230 9.96 8.11 2.50
N ASN A 231 9.68 6.98 3.15
CA ASN A 231 9.39 6.94 4.59
C ASN A 231 10.66 7.03 5.47
N ARG A 232 11.75 7.59 4.91
CA ARG A 232 12.97 8.01 5.63
C ARG A 232 13.41 9.43 5.24
N GLU A 233 12.64 10.11 4.42
CA GLU A 233 12.96 11.44 3.90
C GLU A 233 12.17 12.57 4.61
N TRP A 234 11.24 12.28 5.53
CA TRP A 234 10.33 13.28 6.11
C TRP A 234 11.01 14.35 6.94
N LEU A 235 12.18 14.11 7.50
CA LEU A 235 12.89 15.14 8.27
C LEU A 235 13.45 16.26 7.38
N ALA A 236 14.02 15.91 6.23
CA ALA A 236 14.72 16.84 5.35
C ALA A 236 14.60 16.45 3.85
N PRO A 237 13.37 16.43 3.28
CA PRO A 237 13.19 16.11 1.87
C PRO A 237 13.72 17.21 0.95
N SER A 238 14.08 16.86 -0.28
CA SER A 238 14.49 17.83 -1.30
C SER A 238 13.88 17.47 -2.67
N MET A 239 13.80 18.47 -3.56
CA MET A 239 13.28 18.28 -4.91
C MET A 239 14.17 17.37 -5.77
N GLU A 240 15.47 17.24 -5.41
CA GLU A 240 16.43 16.42 -6.16
C GLU A 240 16.40 14.95 -5.75
N ARG A 241 15.95 14.63 -4.52
CA ARG A 241 15.99 13.29 -3.96
C ARG A 241 14.62 12.68 -3.65
N SER A 242 13.73 13.48 -3.10
CA SER A 242 12.40 13.07 -2.63
C SER A 242 11.36 14.18 -2.86
N PRO A 243 11.18 14.62 -4.15
CA PRO A 243 10.21 15.66 -4.48
C PRO A 243 8.80 15.29 -4.01
N GLU A 244 8.48 14.03 -3.97
CA GLU A 244 7.21 13.48 -3.53
C GLU A 244 6.89 13.92 -2.09
N VAL A 245 7.80 13.68 -1.17
CA VAL A 245 7.67 14.08 0.25
C VAL A 245 7.75 15.60 0.38
N TYR A 246 8.66 16.26 -0.35
CA TYR A 246 8.81 17.70 -0.33
C TYR A 246 7.50 18.43 -0.65
N LEU A 247 6.89 18.09 -1.78
CA LEU A 247 5.66 18.71 -2.27
C LEU A 247 4.47 18.48 -1.34
N VAL A 248 4.33 17.26 -0.83
CA VAL A 248 3.27 16.91 0.11
C VAL A 248 3.42 17.66 1.42
N ARG A 249 4.63 17.77 1.99
CA ARG A 249 4.91 18.54 3.20
C ARG A 249 4.56 20.02 3.04
N GLU A 250 4.94 20.64 1.92
CA GLU A 250 4.58 22.04 1.64
C GLU A 250 3.06 22.25 1.66
N LYS A 251 2.31 21.31 1.07
CA LYS A 251 0.86 21.37 1.10
C LYS A 251 0.30 21.16 2.51
N MET A 252 0.85 20.22 3.29
CA MET A 252 0.48 19.99 4.69
C MET A 252 0.68 21.25 5.56
N PHE A 253 1.78 21.98 5.36
CA PHE A 253 1.99 23.25 6.07
C PHE A 253 0.96 24.32 5.70
N ALA A 254 0.52 24.34 4.46
CA ALA A 254 -0.47 25.32 3.99
C ALA A 254 -1.89 25.03 4.50
N THR A 255 -2.24 23.77 4.72
CA THR A 255 -3.59 23.36 5.15
C THR A 255 -3.72 23.12 6.65
N GLY A 256 -2.61 22.81 7.34
CA GLY A 256 -2.65 22.19 8.66
C GLY A 256 -3.27 20.79 8.64
N MET A 257 -3.45 20.18 9.82
CA MET A 257 -4.17 18.92 9.96
C MET A 257 -4.58 18.64 11.40
N ASP A 258 -5.63 17.82 11.55
CA ASP A 258 -6.14 17.31 12.81
C ASP A 258 -5.96 15.78 12.95
N MET A 259 -5.80 15.07 11.82
CA MET A 259 -5.53 13.64 11.76
C MET A 259 -4.72 13.28 10.51
N PHE A 260 -3.84 12.29 10.65
CA PHE A 260 -3.01 11.74 9.58
C PHE A 260 -3.05 10.23 9.55
N LEU A 261 -3.25 9.66 8.38
CA LEU A 261 -3.16 8.23 8.11
C LEU A 261 -2.16 7.99 6.97
N ASP A 262 -1.18 7.16 7.21
CA ASP A 262 -0.17 6.73 6.23
C ASP A 262 -0.36 5.24 5.95
N VAL A 263 -0.79 4.89 4.74
CA VAL A 263 -1.25 3.54 4.42
C VAL A 263 -0.14 2.73 3.76
N HIS A 264 0.18 1.60 4.37
CA HIS A 264 1.30 0.71 4.06
C HIS A 264 0.90 -0.77 4.01
N GLY A 265 1.89 -1.63 3.80
CA GLY A 265 1.81 -3.07 3.93
C GLY A 265 3.06 -3.67 4.58
N ASP A 266 2.87 -4.70 5.43
CA ASP A 266 3.94 -5.41 6.13
C ASP A 266 4.14 -6.82 5.57
N GLU A 267 5.40 -7.16 5.26
CA GLU A 267 5.75 -8.44 4.66
C GLU A 267 5.70 -9.61 5.65
N ALA A 268 5.94 -9.34 6.93
CA ALA A 268 6.16 -10.36 7.94
C ALA A 268 4.91 -10.68 8.76
N LEU A 269 4.19 -9.67 9.24
CA LEU A 269 3.05 -9.83 10.14
C LEU A 269 1.77 -10.17 9.37
N PRO A 270 1.14 -11.34 9.63
CA PRO A 270 -0.07 -11.77 8.92
C PRO A 270 -1.34 -11.19 9.58
N VAL A 271 -1.39 -9.87 9.81
CA VAL A 271 -2.51 -9.17 10.43
C VAL A 271 -2.57 -7.72 9.98
N ASN A 272 -3.75 -7.11 10.05
CA ASN A 272 -3.90 -5.67 9.95
C ASN A 272 -3.68 -5.02 11.32
N PHE A 273 -2.90 -3.95 11.35
CA PHE A 273 -2.67 -3.17 12.57
C PHE A 273 -2.38 -1.71 12.26
N VAL A 274 -2.35 -0.87 13.30
CA VAL A 274 -1.87 0.50 13.22
C VAL A 274 -0.69 0.70 14.16
N ALA A 275 0.30 1.47 13.71
CA ALA A 275 1.40 1.95 14.53
C ALA A 275 1.24 3.46 14.74
N GLY A 276 1.16 3.90 15.98
CA GLY A 276 1.04 5.31 16.36
C GLY A 276 2.38 6.03 16.37
N CYS A 277 2.37 7.21 16.98
CA CYS A 277 3.56 8.04 17.15
C CYS A 277 3.95 8.22 18.63
N GLU A 278 3.77 7.19 19.45
CA GLU A 278 3.93 7.26 20.92
C GLU A 278 5.30 7.76 21.38
N GLY A 279 6.35 7.53 20.59
CA GLY A 279 7.72 7.96 20.90
C GLY A 279 8.06 9.40 20.54
N VAL A 280 7.13 10.21 19.97
CA VAL A 280 7.45 11.61 19.61
C VAL A 280 7.47 12.51 20.83
N VAL A 281 8.23 13.62 20.75
CA VAL A 281 8.43 14.54 21.89
C VAL A 281 7.13 15.20 22.36
N ASN A 282 6.22 15.46 21.41
CA ASN A 282 4.95 16.14 21.70
C ASN A 282 3.79 15.19 22.06
N TYR A 283 4.05 13.89 22.20
CA TYR A 283 3.01 12.93 22.59
C TYR A 283 2.58 13.13 24.05
N ASP A 284 1.29 13.17 24.30
CA ASP A 284 0.70 13.41 25.62
C ASP A 284 -0.49 12.49 25.92
N ALA A 285 -1.11 12.65 27.07
CA ALA A 285 -2.26 11.85 27.49
C ALA A 285 -3.48 12.01 26.58
N ARG A 286 -3.63 13.16 25.90
CA ARG A 286 -4.71 13.38 24.94
C ARG A 286 -4.49 12.54 23.68
N HIS A 287 -3.26 12.52 23.14
CA HIS A 287 -2.91 11.68 21.99
C HIS A 287 -3.19 10.20 22.30
N LYS A 288 -2.72 9.73 23.47
CA LYS A 288 -2.99 8.36 23.89
C LYS A 288 -4.49 8.02 23.97
N ALA A 289 -5.29 8.90 24.55
CA ALA A 289 -6.73 8.68 24.66
C ALA A 289 -7.43 8.63 23.30
N LEU A 290 -6.97 9.46 22.32
CA LEU A 290 -7.49 9.42 20.95
C LEU A 290 -7.07 8.13 20.22
N GLU A 291 -5.82 7.71 20.40
CA GLU A 291 -5.32 6.44 19.84
C GLU A 291 -6.09 5.24 20.37
N ASP A 292 -6.21 5.11 21.69
CA ASP A 292 -6.93 4.02 22.34
C ASP A 292 -8.39 3.98 21.81
N LYS A 293 -9.06 5.15 21.78
CA LYS A 293 -10.44 5.26 21.29
C LYS A 293 -10.57 4.83 19.82
N PHE A 294 -9.66 5.26 18.95
CA PHE A 294 -9.70 4.93 17.53
C PHE A 294 -9.53 3.43 17.29
N LYS A 295 -8.58 2.79 17.99
CA LYS A 295 -8.35 1.34 17.94
C LYS A 295 -9.54 0.55 18.45
N ASP A 296 -10.13 0.95 19.60
CA ASP A 296 -11.34 0.31 20.15
C ASP A 296 -12.51 0.36 19.16
N ILE A 297 -12.66 1.48 18.44
CA ILE A 297 -13.68 1.64 17.41
C ILE A 297 -13.39 0.70 16.23
N LEU A 298 -12.16 0.63 15.74
CA LEU A 298 -11.80 -0.27 14.62
C LEU A 298 -12.06 -1.73 14.98
N ILE A 299 -11.67 -2.18 16.17
CA ILE A 299 -11.94 -3.55 16.66
C ILE A 299 -13.44 -3.83 16.70
N ALA A 300 -14.26 -2.85 17.07
CA ALA A 300 -15.71 -3.00 17.12
C ALA A 300 -16.39 -3.01 15.74
N ILE A 301 -15.78 -2.37 14.74
CA ILE A 301 -16.33 -2.23 13.38
C ILE A 301 -16.02 -3.47 12.53
N THR A 302 -14.78 -3.96 12.59
CA THR A 302 -14.33 -5.00 11.67
C THR A 302 -13.52 -6.10 12.37
N PRO A 303 -13.85 -7.38 12.12
CA PRO A 303 -13.07 -8.52 12.62
C PRO A 303 -11.72 -8.68 11.92
N GLU A 304 -11.45 -7.91 10.86
CA GLU A 304 -10.18 -7.91 10.12
C GLU A 304 -9.07 -7.15 10.85
N PHE A 305 -9.41 -6.36 11.88
CA PHE A 305 -8.47 -5.51 12.62
C PHE A 305 -8.24 -6.01 14.05
N GLN A 306 -7.05 -5.77 14.58
CA GLN A 306 -6.65 -6.11 15.96
C GLN A 306 -5.59 -5.11 16.48
N ASP A 307 -5.30 -5.12 17.81
CA ASP A 307 -4.27 -4.31 18.47
C ASP A 307 -3.38 -5.14 19.43
N GLU A 308 -3.30 -6.47 19.21
CA GLU A 308 -2.47 -7.37 20.02
C GLU A 308 -1.07 -7.56 19.44
N ARG A 309 -0.95 -7.48 18.11
CA ARG A 309 0.30 -7.65 17.32
C ARG A 309 0.53 -6.41 16.48
N GLY A 310 1.79 -6.01 16.38
CA GLY A 310 2.23 -4.84 15.61
C GLY A 310 3.69 -4.54 15.92
N TYR A 311 4.12 -3.33 15.57
CA TYR A 311 5.48 -2.89 15.89
C TYR A 311 5.63 -2.55 17.38
N ASP A 312 6.84 -2.74 17.90
CA ASP A 312 7.20 -2.26 19.22
C ASP A 312 7.06 -0.72 19.30
N LYS A 313 6.56 -0.24 20.44
CA LYS A 313 6.41 1.19 20.68
C LYS A 313 7.76 1.82 21.02
N ASP A 314 8.03 2.96 20.39
CA ASP A 314 9.21 3.75 20.70
C ASP A 314 9.13 4.34 22.12
N GLU A 315 10.26 4.36 22.82
CA GLU A 315 10.41 5.09 24.09
C GLU A 315 10.16 6.60 23.89
N PRO A 316 9.61 7.31 24.89
CA PRO A 316 9.33 8.73 24.79
C PRO A 316 10.54 9.57 24.32
N GLY A 317 10.37 10.34 23.27
CA GLY A 317 11.40 11.13 22.61
C GLY A 317 12.39 10.35 21.75
N LYS A 318 12.14 9.06 21.48
CA LYS A 318 13.02 8.20 20.68
C LYS A 318 12.46 7.84 19.30
N ALA A 319 11.23 8.24 18.99
CA ALA A 319 10.66 8.02 17.67
C ALA A 319 11.57 8.56 16.55
N ASN A 320 11.72 7.75 15.48
CA ASN A 320 12.54 8.15 14.35
C ASN A 320 11.88 9.30 13.57
N PRO A 321 12.43 10.54 13.59
CA PRO A 321 11.79 11.72 12.98
C PRO A 321 11.83 11.71 11.45
N THR A 322 12.48 10.73 10.82
CA THR A 322 12.53 10.58 9.36
C THR A 322 11.31 9.81 8.83
N VAL A 323 10.54 9.14 9.70
CA VAL A 323 9.31 8.41 9.38
C VAL A 323 8.13 9.38 9.31
N GLY A 324 7.26 9.22 8.31
CA GLY A 324 6.15 10.11 8.02
C GLY A 324 5.23 10.34 9.22
N THR A 325 4.70 9.27 9.79
CA THR A 325 3.78 9.31 10.94
C THR A 325 4.41 10.01 12.15
N ASN A 326 5.67 9.70 12.47
CA ASN A 326 6.37 10.33 13.58
C ASN A 326 6.62 11.82 13.33
N TRP A 327 7.05 12.18 12.11
CA TRP A 327 7.28 13.57 11.75
C TRP A 327 5.99 14.38 11.82
N VAL A 328 4.91 13.87 11.22
CA VAL A 328 3.60 14.55 11.19
C VAL A 328 3.03 14.68 12.59
N GLY A 329 2.97 13.60 13.38
CA GLY A 329 2.44 13.62 14.73
C GLY A 329 3.19 14.60 15.63
N ASN A 330 4.52 14.69 15.49
CA ASN A 330 5.32 15.67 16.24
C ASN A 330 5.13 17.11 15.75
N GLN A 331 5.04 17.33 14.43
CA GLN A 331 4.94 18.66 13.82
C GLN A 331 3.58 19.30 14.06
N PHE A 332 2.50 18.55 13.85
CA PHE A 332 1.13 19.08 13.91
C PHE A 332 0.42 18.77 15.22
N LYS A 333 0.99 17.92 16.08
CA LYS A 333 0.41 17.49 17.36
C LYS A 333 -1.00 16.90 17.18
N CYS A 334 -1.15 16.11 16.13
CA CYS A 334 -2.40 15.48 15.75
C CYS A 334 -2.33 13.96 15.94
N LEU A 335 -3.49 13.29 15.91
CA LEU A 335 -3.55 11.84 15.80
C LEU A 335 -2.90 11.42 14.48
N ALA A 336 -1.87 10.58 14.54
CA ALA A 336 -1.13 10.12 13.37
C ALA A 336 -0.86 8.61 13.46
N TYR A 337 -1.22 7.88 12.40
CA TYR A 337 -1.03 6.43 12.30
C TYR A 337 -0.39 6.01 10.99
N THR A 338 0.50 5.02 11.08
CA THR A 338 0.80 4.10 9.97
C THR A 338 -0.19 2.95 10.04
N ILE A 339 -0.86 2.66 8.93
CA ILE A 339 -1.74 1.50 8.75
C ILE A 339 -0.94 0.44 8.02
N GLU A 340 -0.89 -0.77 8.54
CA GLU A 340 -0.18 -1.89 7.94
C GLU A 340 -1.15 -3.03 7.60
N MET A 341 -1.05 -3.53 6.38
CA MET A 341 -1.82 -4.66 5.88
C MET A 341 -0.90 -5.79 5.43
N PRO A 342 -1.25 -7.08 5.62
CA PRO A 342 -0.33 -8.16 5.29
C PRO A 342 -0.19 -8.39 3.78
N PHE A 343 1.00 -8.80 3.34
CA PHE A 343 1.19 -9.41 2.01
C PHE A 343 0.68 -10.85 1.93
N LYS A 344 0.54 -11.51 3.07
CA LYS A 344 0.09 -12.90 3.25
C LYS A 344 -1.43 -12.96 3.41
N ASP A 345 -1.93 -13.98 4.08
CA ASP A 345 -3.31 -13.98 4.58
C ASP A 345 -3.40 -13.28 5.94
N ASN A 346 -4.58 -12.82 6.31
CA ASN A 346 -4.88 -12.39 7.67
C ASN A 346 -5.25 -13.63 8.51
N ASP A 347 -4.40 -14.01 9.44
CA ASP A 347 -4.56 -15.25 10.21
C ASP A 347 -5.70 -15.21 11.25
N LEU A 348 -6.27 -14.03 11.52
CA LEU A 348 -7.48 -13.88 12.33
C LEU A 348 -8.74 -14.33 11.59
N LEU A 349 -8.76 -14.15 10.27
CA LEU A 349 -9.89 -14.50 9.42
C LEU A 349 -9.34 -15.00 8.05
N PRO A 350 -8.75 -16.21 8.01
CA PRO A 350 -8.04 -16.69 6.82
C PRO A 350 -8.99 -17.02 5.67
N ASP A 351 -8.53 -16.70 4.44
CA ASP A 351 -9.13 -17.12 3.17
C ASP A 351 -8.06 -17.78 2.29
N TYR A 352 -8.06 -19.09 2.25
CA TYR A 352 -7.05 -19.89 1.55
C TYR A 352 -7.06 -19.72 0.02
N SER A 353 -8.10 -19.13 -0.56
CA SER A 353 -8.22 -18.94 -2.02
C SER A 353 -7.55 -17.65 -2.49
N VAL A 354 -7.68 -16.57 -1.73
CA VAL A 354 -7.18 -15.23 -2.10
C VAL A 354 -6.22 -14.63 -1.08
N GLY A 355 -6.22 -15.11 0.16
CA GLY A 355 -5.47 -14.52 1.27
C GLY A 355 -5.97 -13.13 1.64
N TRP A 356 -5.06 -12.28 2.16
CA TRP A 356 -5.32 -10.84 2.14
C TRP A 356 -5.32 -10.41 0.66
N SER A 357 -6.31 -9.63 0.26
CA SER A 357 -6.55 -9.33 -1.16
C SER A 357 -6.83 -7.85 -1.40
N ASP A 358 -6.88 -7.48 -2.67
CA ASP A 358 -7.33 -6.17 -3.16
C ASP A 358 -8.72 -5.81 -2.61
N MET A 359 -9.69 -6.72 -2.73
CA MET A 359 -11.05 -6.51 -2.24
C MET A 359 -11.07 -6.30 -0.72
N ARG A 360 -10.33 -7.12 0.06
CA ARG A 360 -10.27 -6.98 1.53
C ARG A 360 -9.60 -5.67 1.93
N SER A 361 -8.57 -5.24 1.21
CA SER A 361 -7.92 -3.93 1.42
C SER A 361 -8.90 -2.78 1.17
N SER A 362 -9.67 -2.86 0.08
CA SER A 362 -10.71 -1.87 -0.25
C SER A 362 -11.81 -1.81 0.83
N LEU A 363 -12.29 -2.97 1.30
CA LEU A 363 -13.29 -3.03 2.37
C LEU A 363 -12.76 -2.44 3.68
N LEU A 364 -11.48 -2.70 4.03
CA LEU A 364 -10.87 -2.11 5.22
C LEU A 364 -10.81 -0.58 5.10
N GLY A 365 -10.52 -0.04 3.92
CA GLY A 365 -10.57 1.40 3.65
C GLY A 365 -11.98 1.99 3.92
N ARG A 366 -13.02 1.29 3.51
CA ARG A 366 -14.41 1.67 3.79
C ARG A 366 -14.72 1.65 5.29
N ASP A 367 -14.18 0.68 6.04
CA ASP A 367 -14.37 0.57 7.49
C ASP A 367 -13.69 1.73 8.24
N PHE A 368 -12.50 2.14 7.82
CA PHE A 368 -11.79 3.29 8.38
C PHE A 368 -12.59 4.60 8.28
N LEU A 369 -13.39 4.79 7.24
CA LEU A 369 -14.28 5.95 7.15
C LEU A 369 -15.27 6.00 8.31
N THR A 370 -15.83 4.86 8.72
CA THR A 370 -16.71 4.77 9.89
C THR A 370 -15.96 5.09 11.19
N ALA A 371 -14.73 4.58 11.34
CA ALA A 371 -13.92 4.88 12.52
C ALA A 371 -13.60 6.38 12.65
N ILE A 372 -13.23 7.02 11.54
CA ILE A 372 -13.00 8.47 11.48
C ILE A 372 -14.26 9.24 11.86
N TYR A 373 -15.44 8.84 11.38
CA TYR A 373 -16.71 9.49 11.74
C TYR A 373 -16.92 9.52 13.27
N HIS A 374 -16.62 8.43 13.97
CA HIS A 374 -16.82 8.33 15.40
C HIS A 374 -15.80 9.11 16.26
N ILE A 375 -14.66 9.50 15.68
CA ILE A 375 -13.61 10.24 16.40
C ILE A 375 -13.51 11.71 15.98
N THR A 376 -14.13 12.10 14.86
CA THR A 376 -13.98 13.44 14.26
C THR A 376 -14.24 14.58 15.24
N ASP A 377 -15.23 14.45 16.11
CA ASP A 377 -15.58 15.51 17.08
C ASP A 377 -14.52 15.66 18.19
N ASP A 378 -13.68 14.65 18.44
CA ASP A 378 -12.64 14.63 19.48
C ASP A 378 -11.27 15.13 18.97
N LEU A 379 -11.10 15.33 17.66
CA LEU A 379 -9.81 15.62 17.01
C LEU A 379 -9.22 17.00 17.35
N ARG A 380 -9.84 17.87 18.12
CA ARG A 380 -9.27 19.15 18.62
C ARG A 380 -9.46 19.33 20.10
#